data_85aaa8ddd807858944d093d4cbe30564
#
_entry.id   85aaa8ddd807858944d093d4cbe30564
#
_cell.length_a   1.000
_cell.length_b   1.000
_cell.length_c   1.000
_cell.angle_alpha   90.00
_cell.angle_beta   90.00
_cell.angle_gamma   90.00
#
_symmetry.space_group_name_H-M   'P 1'
#
loop_
_entity.id
_entity.type
_entity.pdbx_description
1 polymer ?
#
loop_
_entity_poly.entity_id
_entity_poly.type
_entity_poly.pdbx_seq_one_letter_code
_entity_poly.pdbx_strand_id
1 'polypeptide(L)'
;MLTAADQKDNGCIINTCVQVASDPTRLAISCQMGNLTREIIEKTGKFNVSVLTENVPFETIRHFGMQSGRDTDKFADIVGFERSCNGLPYLTEHTNAMFSCEVKEKTDLGSHMMFVGAVTEAKVLGKDPSCTYAHYHKAIRPKF
;
A
#
# COMPACT_ATOMS: atom_id res chain seq x y z
N MET A 1 0.40 1.09 3.38
CA MET A 1 1.06 1.47 2.12
C MET A 1 0.73 0.46 1.04
N LEU A 2 0.48 0.93 -0.16
CA LEU A 2 0.11 0.13 -1.33
C LEU A 2 1.30 0.07 -2.29
N THR A 3 1.64 -1.11 -2.81
CA THR A 3 2.72 -1.27 -3.79
C THR A 3 2.27 -2.08 -4.99
N ALA A 4 2.83 -1.76 -6.14
CA ALA A 4 2.64 -2.44 -7.40
C ALA A 4 3.88 -2.25 -8.29
N ALA A 5 4.00 -3.03 -9.35
CA ALA A 5 5.12 -2.93 -10.28
C ALA A 5 4.70 -3.23 -11.71
N ASP A 6 5.23 -2.44 -12.63
CA ASP A 6 5.24 -2.65 -14.07
C ASP A 6 6.56 -2.09 -14.61
N GLN A 7 7.50 -2.96 -14.96
CA GLN A 7 8.89 -2.64 -15.30
C GLN A 7 9.71 -2.10 -14.11
N LYS A 8 9.15 -1.22 -13.27
CA LYS A 8 9.76 -0.77 -12.01
C LYS A 8 8.75 -0.78 -10.87
N ASP A 9 9.26 -0.84 -9.66
CA ASP A 9 8.44 -0.80 -8.45
C ASP A 9 7.88 0.60 -8.21
N ASN A 10 6.67 0.68 -7.67
CA ASN A 10 6.06 1.92 -7.24
C ASN A 10 5.19 1.68 -6.00
N GLY A 11 4.90 2.74 -5.27
CA GLY A 11 4.04 2.67 -4.10
C GLY A 11 3.43 4.01 -3.75
N CYS A 12 2.37 3.96 -2.98
CA CYS A 12 1.70 5.14 -2.44
C CYS A 12 1.12 4.85 -1.05
N ILE A 13 0.80 5.92 -0.35
CA ILE A 13 0.11 5.82 0.94
C ILE A 13 -1.38 5.86 0.70
N ILE A 14 -2.10 4.94 1.31
CA ILE A 14 -3.56 4.89 1.33
C ILE A 14 -4.04 4.78 2.79
N ASN A 15 -5.25 5.21 3.04
CA ASN A 15 -5.91 5.06 4.33
C ASN A 15 -7.04 4.02 4.31
N THR A 16 -7.28 3.41 3.16
CA THR A 16 -8.37 2.45 2.97
C THR A 16 -7.81 1.08 2.65
N CYS A 17 -7.87 0.18 3.61
CA CYS A 17 -7.65 -1.25 3.41
C CYS A 17 -8.53 -1.97 4.41
N VAL A 18 -9.54 -2.68 3.93
CA VAL A 18 -10.53 -3.33 4.78
C VAL A 18 -10.83 -4.74 4.27
N GLN A 19 -10.95 -5.69 5.21
CA GLN A 19 -11.41 -7.03 4.86
C GLN A 19 -12.90 -6.99 4.52
N VAL A 20 -13.26 -7.47 3.34
CA VAL A 20 -14.65 -7.46 2.85
C VAL A 20 -15.24 -8.86 2.68
N ALA A 21 -14.42 -9.90 2.74
CA ALA A 21 -14.84 -11.29 2.72
C ALA A 21 -13.85 -12.17 3.48
N SER A 22 -14.32 -13.27 4.07
CA SER A 22 -13.50 -14.16 4.90
C SER A 22 -13.21 -15.52 4.26
N ASP A 23 -14.09 -15.99 3.38
CA ASP A 23 -13.92 -17.27 2.67
C ASP A 23 -14.53 -17.16 1.26
N PRO A 24 -13.71 -16.91 0.23
CA PRO A 24 -12.27 -16.61 0.31
C PRO A 24 -11.98 -15.24 0.95
N THR A 25 -10.79 -15.09 1.51
CA THR A 25 -10.36 -13.81 2.10
C THR A 25 -10.14 -12.77 1.01
N ARG A 26 -10.85 -11.64 1.13
CA ARG A 26 -10.73 -10.51 0.20
C ARG A 26 -10.54 -9.20 0.94
N LEU A 27 -9.72 -8.34 0.38
CA LEU A 27 -9.49 -6.97 0.84
C LEU A 27 -9.98 -5.98 -0.21
N ALA A 28 -10.58 -4.90 0.25
CA ALA A 28 -10.86 -3.73 -0.57
C ALA A 28 -9.86 -2.63 -0.25
N ILE A 29 -9.32 -2.01 -1.30
CA ILE A 29 -8.47 -0.81 -1.23
C ILE A 29 -9.03 0.27 -2.14
N SER A 30 -8.71 1.52 -1.85
CA SER A 30 -9.11 2.66 -2.66
C SER A 30 -7.91 3.55 -2.93
N CYS A 31 -7.68 3.90 -4.18
CA CYS A 31 -6.54 4.67 -4.63
C CYS A 31 -7.00 5.83 -5.53
N GLN A 32 -6.42 7.02 -5.37
CA GLN A 32 -6.77 8.19 -6.17
C GLN A 32 -6.60 7.94 -7.66
N MET A 33 -7.54 8.45 -8.47
CA MET A 33 -7.56 8.25 -9.92
C MET A 33 -6.30 8.71 -10.63
N GLY A 34 -5.68 9.81 -10.20
CA GLY A 34 -4.45 10.34 -10.78
C GLY A 34 -3.16 9.66 -10.32
N ASN A 35 -3.24 8.68 -9.43
CA ASN A 35 -2.07 8.03 -8.86
C ASN A 35 -1.50 6.97 -9.81
N LEU A 36 -0.18 7.00 -10.02
CA LEU A 36 0.50 6.01 -10.88
C LEU A 36 0.33 4.58 -10.36
N THR A 37 0.33 4.38 -9.06
CA THR A 37 0.11 3.04 -8.47
C THR A 37 -1.26 2.49 -8.89
N ARG A 38 -2.30 3.32 -8.93
CA ARG A 38 -3.63 2.93 -9.42
C ARG A 38 -3.56 2.42 -10.87
N GLU A 39 -2.88 3.14 -11.77
CA GLU A 39 -2.75 2.74 -13.17
C GLU A 39 -2.00 1.39 -13.30
N ILE A 40 -0.93 1.21 -12.53
CA ILE A 40 -0.16 -0.03 -12.52
C ILE A 40 -1.01 -1.21 -12.06
N ILE A 41 -1.78 -1.05 -10.98
CA ILE A 41 -2.67 -2.11 -10.48
C ILE A 41 -3.73 -2.46 -11.52
N GLU A 42 -4.31 -1.45 -12.16
CA GLU A 42 -5.32 -1.66 -13.20
C GLU A 42 -4.77 -2.45 -14.39
N LYS A 43 -3.52 -2.18 -14.77
CA LYS A 43 -2.84 -2.87 -15.85
C LYS A 43 -2.39 -4.28 -15.48
N THR A 44 -1.83 -4.47 -14.29
CA THR A 44 -1.18 -5.73 -13.88
C THR A 44 -2.09 -6.69 -13.11
N GLY A 45 -3.13 -6.17 -12.47
CA GLY A 45 -4.06 -6.97 -11.67
C GLY A 45 -3.50 -7.46 -10.34
N LYS A 46 -2.41 -6.85 -9.85
CA LYS A 46 -1.74 -7.27 -8.62
C LYS A 46 -1.37 -6.08 -7.75
N PHE A 47 -1.44 -6.28 -6.43
CA PHE A 47 -0.91 -5.30 -5.47
C PHE A 47 -0.50 -5.97 -4.17
N ASN A 48 0.39 -5.30 -3.43
CA ASN A 48 0.70 -5.61 -2.04
C ASN A 48 0.24 -4.48 -1.14
N VAL A 49 -0.11 -4.84 0.09
CA VAL A 49 -0.36 -3.89 1.18
C VAL A 49 0.67 -4.14 2.27
N SER A 50 1.36 -3.08 2.70
CA SER A 50 2.20 -3.08 3.90
C SER A 50 1.46 -2.27 4.97
N VAL A 51 1.13 -2.91 6.09
CA VAL A 51 0.42 -2.25 7.19
C VAL A 51 1.45 -1.55 8.07
N LEU A 52 1.52 -0.23 7.94
CA LEU A 52 2.46 0.60 8.69
C LEU A 52 2.10 0.64 10.18
N THR A 53 3.12 0.73 11.02
CA THR A 53 2.96 0.83 12.47
C THR A 53 2.95 2.28 12.96
N GLU A 54 2.52 2.51 14.22
CA GLU A 54 2.44 3.85 14.81
C GLU A 54 3.80 4.56 14.90
N ASN A 55 4.90 3.81 14.90
CA ASN A 55 6.26 4.36 14.94
C ASN A 55 6.86 4.64 13.57
N VAL A 56 6.08 4.56 12.49
CA VAL A 56 6.56 4.89 11.15
C VAL A 56 7.00 6.36 11.10
N PRO A 57 8.21 6.66 10.58
CA PRO A 57 8.66 8.03 10.43
C PRO A 57 7.80 8.79 9.41
N PHE A 58 7.56 10.08 9.66
CA PHE A 58 6.87 10.95 8.69
C PHE A 58 7.57 10.93 7.31
N GLU A 59 8.90 10.84 7.29
CA GLU A 59 9.68 10.78 6.04
C GLU A 59 9.27 9.61 5.14
N THR A 60 8.94 8.44 5.72
CA THR A 60 8.43 7.30 4.94
C THR A 60 7.09 7.63 4.29
N ILE A 61 6.19 8.23 5.06
CA ILE A 61 4.87 8.65 4.56
C ILE A 61 5.01 9.73 3.50
N ARG A 62 5.87 10.72 3.73
CA ARG A 62 6.17 11.79 2.76
C ARG A 62 6.75 11.22 1.47
N HIS A 63 7.70 10.32 1.59
CA HIS A 63 8.39 9.71 0.44
C HIS A 63 7.41 8.98 -0.49
N PHE A 64 6.54 8.16 0.06
CA PHE A 64 5.60 7.37 -0.74
C PHE A 64 4.28 8.08 -1.03
N GLY A 65 3.86 9.03 -0.20
CA GLY A 65 2.54 9.65 -0.26
C GLY A 65 2.48 11.05 -0.84
N MET A 66 3.61 11.78 -0.87
CA MET A 66 3.62 13.20 -1.24
C MET A 66 4.45 13.51 -2.48
N GLN A 67 4.79 12.51 -3.28
CA GLN A 67 5.44 12.67 -4.58
C GLN A 67 4.92 11.63 -5.55
N SER A 68 5.01 11.93 -6.85
CA SER A 68 4.57 11.03 -7.89
C SER A 68 5.68 10.08 -8.32
N GLY A 69 5.35 8.81 -8.52
CA GLY A 69 6.25 7.84 -9.15
C GLY A 69 6.56 8.15 -10.62
N ARG A 70 5.84 9.10 -11.23
CA ARG A 70 6.14 9.59 -12.59
C ARG A 70 7.40 10.46 -12.61
N ASP A 71 7.66 11.17 -11.51
CA ASP A 71 8.76 12.13 -11.39
C ASP A 71 9.96 11.56 -10.63
N THR A 72 9.74 10.53 -9.83
CA THR A 72 10.73 9.97 -8.92
C THR A 72 10.64 8.46 -8.88
N ASP A 73 11.79 7.77 -8.93
CA ASP A 73 11.86 6.35 -8.62
C ASP A 73 11.83 6.17 -7.09
N LYS A 74 10.66 5.85 -6.56
CA LYS A 74 10.44 5.77 -5.11
C LYS A 74 11.18 4.62 -4.43
N PHE A 75 11.66 3.62 -5.18
CA PHE A 75 12.38 2.47 -4.63
C PHE A 75 13.88 2.49 -4.89
N ALA A 76 14.41 3.50 -5.62
CA ALA A 76 15.83 3.55 -6.01
C ALA A 76 16.82 3.46 -4.83
N ASP A 77 16.49 4.14 -3.71
CA ASP A 77 17.35 4.22 -2.52
C ASP A 77 16.70 3.61 -1.28
N ILE A 78 15.65 2.81 -1.47
CA ILE A 78 14.96 2.18 -0.34
C ILE A 78 15.67 0.89 0.06
N VAL A 79 15.97 0.80 1.35
CA VAL A 79 16.36 -0.41 2.06
C VAL A 79 15.20 -0.84 2.97
N GLY A 80 15.21 -2.07 3.49
CA GLY A 80 14.14 -2.53 4.36
C GLY A 80 12.86 -2.88 3.62
N PHE A 81 13.00 -3.50 2.45
CA PHE A 81 11.89 -4.15 1.76
C PHE A 81 12.29 -5.54 1.26
N GLU A 82 11.32 -6.39 1.09
CA GLU A 82 11.45 -7.72 0.50
C GLU A 82 10.40 -7.91 -0.58
N ARG A 83 10.50 -9.01 -1.34
CA ARG A 83 9.51 -9.36 -2.36
C ARG A 83 8.66 -10.53 -1.90
N SER A 84 7.37 -10.42 -2.15
CA SER A 84 6.41 -11.51 -1.95
C SER A 84 6.41 -12.47 -3.15
N CYS A 85 5.63 -13.56 -3.04
CA CYS A 85 5.55 -14.57 -4.09
C CYS A 85 5.04 -14.02 -5.43
N ASN A 86 4.28 -12.92 -5.44
CA ASN A 86 3.84 -12.27 -6.68
C ASN A 86 4.91 -11.36 -7.31
N GLY A 87 6.10 -11.28 -6.71
CA GLY A 87 7.23 -10.46 -7.19
C GLY A 87 7.19 -9.00 -6.77
N LEU A 88 6.13 -8.55 -6.12
CA LEU A 88 5.97 -7.16 -5.70
C LEU A 88 6.69 -6.89 -4.37
N PRO A 89 7.21 -5.65 -4.18
CA PRO A 89 7.84 -5.29 -2.93
C PRO A 89 6.83 -5.07 -1.81
N TYR A 90 7.27 -5.30 -0.57
CA TYR A 90 6.60 -4.86 0.64
C TYR A 90 7.64 -4.37 1.64
N LEU A 91 7.28 -3.41 2.46
CA LEU A 91 8.18 -2.87 3.49
C LEU A 91 8.30 -3.86 4.66
N THR A 92 9.52 -3.99 5.16
CA THR A 92 9.82 -4.82 6.34
C THR A 92 10.08 -3.98 7.59
N GLU A 93 10.42 -2.70 7.43
CA GLU A 93 10.62 -1.76 8.53
C GLU A 93 9.34 -0.98 8.82
N HIS A 94 9.04 -0.77 10.10
CA HIS A 94 7.85 -0.05 10.56
C HIS A 94 6.54 -0.62 9.99
N THR A 95 6.49 -1.95 9.84
CA THR A 95 5.38 -2.69 9.25
C THR A 95 5.09 -3.91 10.13
N ASN A 96 3.83 -4.14 10.48
CA ASN A 96 3.44 -5.27 11.31
C ASN A 96 2.80 -6.42 10.54
N ALA A 97 2.37 -6.17 9.30
CA ALA A 97 1.77 -7.20 8.44
C ALA A 97 1.89 -6.81 6.97
N MET A 98 1.86 -7.80 6.09
CA MET A 98 1.75 -7.60 4.66
C MET A 98 0.69 -8.53 4.06
N PHE A 99 0.09 -8.08 2.96
CA PHE A 99 -0.84 -8.87 2.16
C PHE A 99 -0.48 -8.74 0.69
N SER A 100 -0.41 -9.88 -0.01
CA SER A 100 -0.36 -9.90 -1.48
C SER A 100 -1.74 -10.22 -2.01
N CYS A 101 -2.18 -9.50 -3.03
CA CYS A 101 -3.52 -9.62 -3.58
C CYS A 101 -3.51 -9.69 -5.10
N GLU A 102 -4.45 -10.45 -5.63
CA GLU A 102 -4.82 -10.48 -7.03
C GLU A 102 -6.18 -9.81 -7.20
N VAL A 103 -6.27 -8.80 -8.08
CA VAL A 103 -7.50 -8.04 -8.32
C VAL A 103 -8.59 -8.94 -8.89
N LYS A 104 -9.76 -8.92 -8.28
CA LYS A 104 -10.96 -9.63 -8.74
C LYS A 104 -12.03 -8.67 -9.25
N GLU A 105 -12.14 -7.49 -8.66
CA GLU A 105 -13.11 -6.48 -9.06
C GLU A 105 -12.50 -5.09 -8.95
N LYS A 106 -12.98 -4.17 -9.78
CA LYS A 106 -12.67 -2.75 -9.70
C LYS A 106 -13.92 -1.92 -9.89
N THR A 107 -14.01 -0.81 -9.19
CA THR A 107 -15.14 0.11 -9.25
C THR A 107 -14.64 1.55 -9.27
N ASP A 108 -15.04 2.30 -10.30
CA ASP A 108 -14.79 3.74 -10.38
C ASP A 108 -15.73 4.46 -9.41
N LEU A 109 -15.13 5.15 -8.41
CA LEU A 109 -15.85 5.92 -7.41
C LEU A 109 -15.79 7.43 -7.67
N GLY A 110 -15.29 7.84 -8.83
CA GLY A 110 -15.09 9.24 -9.19
C GLY A 110 -13.67 9.71 -8.86
N SER A 111 -13.42 10.15 -7.64
CA SER A 111 -12.09 10.59 -7.20
C SER A 111 -11.08 9.45 -6.98
N HIS A 112 -11.59 8.25 -6.78
CA HIS A 112 -10.81 7.05 -6.46
C HIS A 112 -11.27 5.86 -7.28
N MET A 113 -10.36 4.92 -7.51
CA MET A 113 -10.68 3.57 -7.96
C MET A 113 -10.63 2.64 -6.76
N MET A 114 -11.69 1.88 -6.53
CA MET A 114 -11.71 0.78 -5.56
C MET A 114 -11.31 -0.52 -6.24
N PHE A 115 -10.40 -1.26 -5.63
CA PHE A 115 -10.06 -2.63 -6.05
C PHE A 115 -10.44 -3.61 -4.95
N VAL A 116 -11.05 -4.70 -5.32
CA VAL A 116 -11.25 -5.85 -4.44
C VAL A 116 -10.26 -6.93 -4.86
N GLY A 117 -9.37 -7.30 -3.97
CA GLY A 117 -8.33 -8.30 -4.20
C GLY A 117 -8.55 -9.57 -3.40
N ALA A 118 -8.30 -10.71 -4.02
CA ALA A 118 -8.18 -11.98 -3.31
C ALA A 118 -6.78 -12.05 -2.67
N VAL A 119 -6.72 -12.35 -1.38
CA VAL A 119 -5.43 -12.50 -0.67
C VAL A 119 -4.77 -13.81 -1.09
N THR A 120 -3.58 -13.71 -1.66
CA THR A 120 -2.77 -14.86 -2.11
C THR A 120 -1.65 -15.20 -1.14
N GLU A 121 -1.21 -14.23 -0.36
CA GLU A 121 -0.16 -14.39 0.66
C GLU A 121 -0.37 -13.35 1.76
N ALA A 122 -0.12 -13.73 3.00
CA ALA A 122 -0.15 -12.83 4.14
C ALA A 122 0.93 -13.22 5.14
N LYS A 123 1.55 -12.21 5.78
CA LYS A 123 2.58 -12.41 6.81
C LYS A 123 2.36 -11.45 7.96
N VAL A 124 2.55 -11.94 9.17
CA VAL A 124 2.72 -11.10 10.36
C VAL A 124 4.21 -10.78 10.49
N LEU A 125 4.56 -9.49 10.51
CA LEU A 125 5.94 -9.02 10.52
C LEU A 125 6.37 -8.42 11.86
N GLY A 126 5.44 -8.13 12.75
CA GLY A 126 5.74 -7.53 14.04
C GLY A 126 4.50 -7.42 14.93
N LYS A 127 4.71 -6.85 16.12
CA LYS A 127 3.67 -6.72 17.16
C LYS A 127 3.28 -5.29 17.46
N ASP A 128 3.98 -4.30 16.88
CA ASP A 128 3.68 -2.90 17.10
C ASP A 128 2.28 -2.56 16.54
N PRO A 129 1.56 -1.66 17.20
CA PRO A 129 0.20 -1.30 16.76
C PRO A 129 0.20 -0.64 15.38
N SER A 130 -0.84 -0.93 14.61
CA SER A 130 -1.03 -0.37 13.26
C SER A 130 -1.28 1.13 13.33
N CYS A 131 -0.66 1.87 12.41
CA CYS A 131 -0.90 3.29 12.23
C CYS A 131 -2.27 3.52 11.60
N THR A 132 -3.20 4.03 12.37
CA THR A 132 -4.50 4.48 11.85
C THR A 132 -4.39 5.87 11.24
N TYR A 133 -5.37 6.23 10.40
CA TYR A 133 -5.46 7.59 9.86
C TYR A 133 -5.59 8.65 10.96
N ALA A 134 -6.32 8.32 12.03
CA ALA A 134 -6.44 9.17 13.21
C ALA A 134 -5.10 9.36 13.93
N HIS A 135 -4.33 8.29 14.11
CA HIS A 135 -3.00 8.37 14.71
C HIS A 135 -2.05 9.22 13.86
N TYR A 136 -2.06 9.03 12.54
CA TYR A 136 -1.27 9.84 11.62
C TYR A 136 -1.52 11.34 11.81
N HIS A 137 -2.78 11.76 11.82
CA HIS A 137 -3.15 13.17 11.99
C HIS A 137 -2.81 13.72 13.37
N LYS A 138 -2.92 12.88 14.41
CA LYS A 138 -2.66 13.30 15.79
C LYS A 138 -1.18 13.39 16.14
N ALA A 139 -0.38 12.42 15.71
CA ALA A 139 0.96 12.17 16.24
C ALA A 139 2.09 12.26 15.20
N ILE A 140 1.84 11.98 13.93
CA ILE A 140 2.90 11.85 12.92
C ILE A 140 2.94 13.07 12.01
N ARG A 141 1.79 13.52 11.52
CA ARG A 141 1.70 14.64 10.60
C ARG A 141 2.27 15.92 11.24
N PRO A 142 3.23 16.62 10.57
CA PRO A 142 3.73 17.88 11.07
C PRO A 142 2.61 18.91 11.28
N LYS A 143 2.69 19.60 12.40
CA LYS A 143 1.79 20.72 12.70
C LYS A 143 2.43 21.98 12.14
N PHE A 144 1.72 22.64 11.27
CA PHE A 144 2.10 23.94 10.72
C PHE A 144 1.33 25.04 11.41
#